data_ae97bb463871025cb8d8d3793da29b1c
#
_entry.id   ae97bb463871025cb8d8d3793da29b1c
#
_cell.length_a   1.000
_cell.length_b   1.000
_cell.length_c   1.000
_cell.angle_alpha   90.00
_cell.angle_beta   90.00
_cell.angle_gamma   90.00
#
_symmetry.space_group_name_H-M   'P 1'
#
loop_
_entity.id
_entity.type
_entity.pdbx_description
1 polymer ?
#
loop_
_entity_poly.entity_id
_entity_poly.type
_entity_poly.pdbx_seq_one_letter_code
_entity_poly.pdbx_strand_id
1 'polypeptide(L)'
;MKKYELSHTKNKQEHGFRNLLLVADAHLNGGEKQELFFDFLDRISRLPGTCAVGFLGDIFDLWFALPGYETEDQKRFLAWCEEEKKKRDVFFVEGNHEFFVTGRRQKYFTRLAPREIRLDDLLLIHGDQINRLDWQYKLLRLILRNPLTCFLTWCAALGGIGPALAWKIRHALENVNLRQKKRFPEKQIHAYLERISRKGIRQVFAGHFHHARKRERNGYLFTVIDAFAKEGGAALYDAETRTLKTGFYEKLIEKLEEMK
;
A
#
# COMPACT_ATOMS: atom_id res chain seq x y z
N MET A 1 -45.06 15.75 -19.60
CA MET A 1 -44.21 15.19 -18.52
C MET A 1 -43.71 13.82 -18.99
N LYS A 2 -42.44 13.76 -19.46
CA LYS A 2 -41.79 12.50 -19.80
C LYS A 2 -40.91 12.10 -18.60
N LYS A 3 -41.23 10.97 -17.94
CA LYS A 3 -40.42 10.32 -16.94
C LYS A 3 -39.15 9.80 -17.63
N TYR A 4 -38.00 10.31 -17.26
CA TYR A 4 -36.73 9.65 -17.58
C TYR A 4 -36.50 8.54 -16.56
N GLU A 5 -36.77 7.30 -16.97
CA GLU A 5 -36.28 6.12 -16.28
C GLU A 5 -34.76 6.06 -16.46
N LEU A 6 -34.04 6.28 -15.37
CA LEU A 6 -32.61 5.98 -15.29
C LEU A 6 -32.45 4.45 -15.31
N SER A 7 -32.14 3.93 -16.48
CA SER A 7 -31.69 2.54 -16.62
C SER A 7 -30.41 2.36 -15.79
N HIS A 8 -30.50 1.64 -14.69
CA HIS A 8 -29.34 1.09 -14.00
C HIS A 8 -28.71 0.04 -14.93
N THR A 9 -27.83 0.48 -15.82
CA THR A 9 -26.89 -0.41 -16.48
C THR A 9 -26.02 -1.01 -15.38
N LYS A 10 -26.17 -2.31 -15.14
CA LYS A 10 -25.24 -3.13 -14.35
C LYS A 10 -23.86 -2.95 -14.97
N ASN A 11 -23.03 -2.09 -14.40
CA ASN A 11 -21.62 -2.01 -14.74
C ASN A 11 -21.01 -3.39 -14.46
N LYS A 12 -20.61 -4.07 -15.52
CA LYS A 12 -19.80 -5.27 -15.47
C LYS A 12 -18.55 -4.90 -14.66
N GLN A 13 -18.30 -5.60 -13.55
CA GLN A 13 -17.05 -5.46 -12.79
C GLN A 13 -15.88 -5.76 -13.73
N GLU A 14 -15.07 -4.75 -14.03
CA GLU A 14 -13.82 -4.92 -14.79
C GLU A 14 -12.70 -5.54 -13.93
N HIS A 15 -12.94 -5.73 -12.62
CA HIS A 15 -12.00 -6.38 -11.70
C HIS A 15 -12.28 -7.87 -11.61
N GLY A 16 -11.24 -8.69 -11.77
CA GLY A 16 -11.33 -10.14 -11.65
C GLY A 16 -11.54 -10.66 -10.22
N PHE A 17 -11.70 -9.78 -9.21
CA PHE A 17 -11.87 -10.17 -7.82
C PHE A 17 -13.22 -9.72 -7.23
N ARG A 18 -13.74 -10.53 -6.28
CA ARG A 18 -14.91 -10.19 -5.47
C ARG A 18 -14.52 -9.42 -4.22
N ASN A 19 -13.42 -9.80 -3.59
CA ASN A 19 -12.90 -9.21 -2.37
C ASN A 19 -11.48 -8.71 -2.57
N LEU A 20 -11.12 -7.61 -1.89
CA LEU A 20 -9.77 -7.07 -1.87
C LEU A 20 -9.32 -6.86 -0.42
N LEU A 21 -8.35 -7.65 0.02
CA LEU A 21 -7.73 -7.51 1.33
C LEU A 21 -6.56 -6.54 1.24
N LEU A 22 -6.55 -5.53 2.11
CA LEU A 22 -5.58 -4.42 2.08
C LEU A 22 -4.75 -4.37 3.35
N VAL A 23 -3.46 -4.16 3.19
CA VAL A 23 -2.47 -4.00 4.26
C VAL A 23 -1.56 -2.82 3.97
N ALA A 24 -1.16 -2.08 5.01
CA ALA A 24 -0.17 -1.01 4.93
C ALA A 24 0.64 -0.92 6.22
N ASP A 25 1.77 -0.24 6.16
CA ASP A 25 2.53 0.20 7.35
C ASP A 25 2.86 -0.96 8.29
N ALA A 26 3.36 -2.07 7.75
CA ALA A 26 3.80 -3.22 8.56
C ALA A 26 5.16 -2.98 9.22
N HIS A 27 6.03 -2.16 8.59
CA HIS A 27 7.33 -1.76 9.11
C HIS A 27 8.15 -2.95 9.65
N LEU A 28 8.27 -3.99 8.82
CA LEU A 28 8.97 -5.21 9.18
C LEU A 28 10.47 -4.96 9.35
N ASN A 29 11.01 -5.36 10.49
CA ASN A 29 12.42 -5.21 10.84
C ASN A 29 12.96 -6.37 11.68
N GLY A 30 12.27 -7.52 11.66
CA GLY A 30 12.51 -8.69 12.47
C GLY A 30 11.54 -8.82 13.66
N GLY A 31 11.63 -9.94 14.37
CA GLY A 31 10.85 -10.23 15.56
C GLY A 31 9.37 -10.57 15.32
N GLU A 32 8.54 -10.41 16.36
CA GLU A 32 7.14 -10.85 16.39
C GLU A 32 6.28 -10.28 15.26
N LYS A 33 6.51 -9.04 14.86
CA LYS A 33 5.76 -8.42 13.75
C LYS A 33 5.96 -9.14 12.42
N GLN A 34 7.15 -9.67 12.24
CA GLN A 34 7.51 -10.41 11.05
C GLN A 34 6.84 -11.77 11.01
N GLU A 35 6.81 -12.48 12.14
CA GLU A 35 6.10 -13.74 12.27
C GLU A 35 4.61 -13.55 12.00
N LEU A 36 4.01 -12.52 12.60
CA LEU A 36 2.62 -12.14 12.38
C LEU A 36 2.32 -11.87 10.90
N PHE A 37 3.22 -11.15 10.20
CA PHE A 37 3.04 -10.84 8.80
C PHE A 37 3.14 -12.07 7.90
N PHE A 38 4.07 -12.96 8.16
CA PHE A 38 4.17 -14.19 7.39
C PHE A 38 3.04 -15.18 7.68
N ASP A 39 2.52 -15.25 8.93
CA ASP A 39 1.29 -15.99 9.23
C ASP A 39 0.10 -15.42 8.43
N PHE A 40 -0.04 -14.10 8.37
CA PHE A 40 -1.03 -13.45 7.53
C PHE A 40 -0.91 -13.86 6.05
N LEU A 41 0.29 -13.87 5.48
CA LEU A 41 0.52 -14.31 4.10
C LEU A 41 0.13 -15.79 3.89
N ASP A 42 0.50 -16.66 4.83
CA ASP A 42 0.18 -18.08 4.79
C ASP A 42 -1.35 -18.33 4.87
N ARG A 43 -2.07 -17.54 5.65
CA ARG A 43 -3.54 -17.59 5.70
C ARG A 43 -4.18 -17.12 4.40
N ILE A 44 -3.66 -16.05 3.78
CA ILE A 44 -4.15 -15.61 2.45
C ILE A 44 -4.00 -16.73 1.42
N SER A 45 -2.90 -17.45 1.44
CA SER A 45 -2.64 -18.54 0.47
C SER A 45 -3.69 -19.65 0.51
N ARG A 46 -4.43 -19.77 1.62
CA ARG A 46 -5.56 -20.73 1.80
C ARG A 46 -6.91 -20.20 1.31
N LEU A 47 -7.00 -18.87 1.08
CA LEU A 47 -8.24 -18.27 0.59
C LEU A 47 -8.48 -18.57 -0.89
N PRO A 48 -9.74 -18.49 -1.37
CA PRO A 48 -10.07 -18.60 -2.80
C PRO A 48 -9.34 -17.53 -3.63
N GLY A 49 -9.04 -17.85 -4.88
CA GLY A 49 -8.41 -16.93 -5.84
C GLY A 49 -9.24 -15.68 -6.17
N THR A 50 -10.52 -15.67 -5.84
CA THR A 50 -11.40 -14.49 -5.98
C THR A 50 -11.14 -13.36 -4.98
N CYS A 51 -10.27 -13.60 -3.98
CA CYS A 51 -9.81 -12.57 -3.04
C CYS A 51 -8.46 -12.03 -3.52
N ALA A 52 -8.44 -10.79 -4.03
CA ALA A 52 -7.21 -10.06 -4.33
C ALA A 52 -6.54 -9.55 -3.05
N VAL A 53 -5.25 -9.24 -3.12
CA VAL A 53 -4.51 -8.61 -2.03
C VAL A 53 -3.78 -7.35 -2.49
N GLY A 54 -3.80 -6.30 -1.66
CA GLY A 54 -3.14 -5.04 -1.94
C GLY A 54 -2.28 -4.57 -0.77
N PHE A 55 -1.01 -4.30 -1.06
CA PHE A 55 -0.04 -3.74 -0.13
C PHE A 55 0.10 -2.24 -0.43
N LEU A 56 -0.26 -1.40 0.54
CA LEU A 56 -0.28 0.06 0.36
C LEU A 56 0.97 0.74 0.93
N GLY A 57 2.12 0.09 0.78
CA GLY A 57 3.44 0.63 1.11
C GLY A 57 3.83 0.53 2.58
N ASP A 58 5.10 0.86 2.84
CA ASP A 58 5.77 0.77 4.14
C ASP A 58 5.64 -0.64 4.76
N ILE A 59 5.78 -1.67 3.90
CA ILE A 59 5.73 -3.07 4.36
C ILE A 59 7.00 -3.40 5.13
N PHE A 60 8.15 -2.91 4.69
CA PHE A 60 9.43 -3.03 5.41
C PHE A 60 9.86 -1.67 5.96
N ASP A 61 10.60 -1.68 7.07
CA ASP A 61 11.18 -0.46 7.64
C ASP A 61 12.12 0.26 6.67
N LEU A 62 12.75 -0.50 5.78
CA LEU A 62 13.51 0.03 4.65
C LEU A 62 13.65 -1.05 3.58
N TRP A 63 13.32 -0.71 2.35
CA TRP A 63 13.51 -1.58 1.21
C TRP A 63 14.20 -0.86 0.05
N PHE A 64 15.47 -1.20 -0.15
CA PHE A 64 16.19 -0.88 -1.38
C PHE A 64 16.17 -2.09 -2.31
N ALA A 65 15.42 -2.02 -3.42
CA ALA A 65 15.33 -3.10 -4.39
C ALA A 65 16.59 -3.13 -5.31
N LEU A 66 17.77 -3.15 -4.68
CA LEU A 66 19.07 -3.20 -5.34
C LEU A 66 19.82 -4.47 -4.91
N PRO A 67 20.66 -5.06 -5.77
CA PRO A 67 21.50 -6.19 -5.40
C PRO A 67 22.32 -5.88 -4.14
N GLY A 68 22.38 -6.83 -3.21
CA GLY A 68 23.12 -6.70 -1.95
C GLY A 68 22.42 -5.93 -0.83
N TYR A 69 21.22 -5.40 -1.06
CA TYR A 69 20.44 -4.70 -0.03
C TYR A 69 19.22 -5.48 0.46
N GLU A 70 18.69 -6.38 -0.35
CA GLU A 70 17.49 -7.12 0.01
C GLU A 70 17.76 -8.17 1.07
N THR A 71 16.98 -8.14 2.14
CA THR A 71 17.00 -9.13 3.22
C THR A 71 16.34 -10.44 2.78
N GLU A 72 16.54 -11.51 3.53
CA GLU A 72 15.88 -12.80 3.27
C GLU A 72 14.35 -12.68 3.36
N ASP A 73 13.83 -11.84 4.26
CA ASP A 73 12.39 -11.63 4.40
C ASP A 73 11.80 -10.89 3.19
N GLN A 74 12.51 -9.92 2.65
CA GLN A 74 12.10 -9.25 1.41
C GLN A 74 12.07 -10.22 0.24
N LYS A 75 13.06 -11.13 0.15
CA LYS A 75 13.09 -12.18 -0.85
C LYS A 75 11.95 -13.18 -0.64
N ARG A 76 11.70 -13.61 0.61
CA ARG A 76 10.58 -14.49 0.97
C ARG A 76 9.24 -13.87 0.58
N PHE A 77 9.04 -12.58 0.88
CA PHE A 77 7.84 -11.84 0.48
C PHE A 77 7.68 -11.78 -1.05
N LEU A 78 8.75 -11.48 -1.79
CA LEU A 78 8.72 -11.48 -3.25
C LEU A 78 8.38 -12.86 -3.83
N ALA A 79 8.97 -13.93 -3.30
CA ALA A 79 8.66 -15.29 -3.72
C ALA A 79 7.18 -15.63 -3.47
N TRP A 80 6.64 -15.25 -2.31
CA TRP A 80 5.23 -15.39 -2.01
C TRP A 80 4.36 -14.62 -3.03
N CYS A 81 4.69 -13.37 -3.33
CA CYS A 81 3.95 -12.56 -4.33
C CYS A 81 3.98 -13.20 -5.72
N GLU A 82 5.12 -13.79 -6.14
CA GLU A 82 5.28 -14.45 -7.43
C GLU A 82 4.39 -15.70 -7.56
N GLU A 83 4.25 -16.47 -6.48
CA GLU A 83 3.35 -17.63 -6.45
C GLU A 83 1.87 -17.21 -6.35
N GLU A 84 1.54 -16.25 -5.48
CA GLU A 84 0.15 -15.86 -5.28
C GLU A 84 -0.45 -15.13 -6.49
N LYS A 85 0.33 -14.37 -7.26
CA LYS A 85 -0.19 -13.71 -8.46
C LYS A 85 -0.62 -14.69 -9.56
N LYS A 86 -0.27 -15.97 -9.47
CA LYS A 86 -0.78 -17.03 -10.36
C LYS A 86 -2.23 -17.41 -10.03
N LYS A 87 -2.68 -17.12 -8.81
CA LYS A 87 -3.99 -17.50 -8.27
C LYS A 87 -4.94 -16.30 -8.12
N ARG A 88 -4.38 -15.12 -7.80
CA ARG A 88 -5.12 -13.89 -7.46
C ARG A 88 -4.38 -12.64 -7.89
N ASP A 89 -5.09 -11.53 -7.95
CA ASP A 89 -4.44 -10.23 -8.14
C ASP A 89 -3.64 -9.83 -6.90
N VAL A 90 -2.37 -9.45 -7.09
CA VAL A 90 -1.47 -8.94 -6.08
C VAL A 90 -1.04 -7.54 -6.48
N PHE A 91 -1.50 -6.54 -5.70
CA PHE A 91 -1.22 -5.13 -5.92
C PHE A 91 -0.17 -4.62 -4.93
N PHE A 92 0.73 -3.75 -5.38
CA PHE A 92 1.69 -3.09 -4.50
C PHE A 92 1.84 -1.61 -4.89
N VAL A 93 1.65 -0.72 -3.93
CA VAL A 93 1.95 0.72 -4.05
C VAL A 93 3.14 1.03 -3.16
N GLU A 94 4.20 1.63 -3.70
CA GLU A 94 5.35 2.03 -2.91
C GLU A 94 4.99 3.09 -1.87
N GLY A 95 5.42 2.89 -0.63
CA GLY A 95 5.42 3.90 0.42
C GLY A 95 6.67 4.76 0.43
N ASN A 96 6.91 5.41 1.55
CA ASN A 96 8.09 6.26 1.72
C ASN A 96 9.33 5.49 2.18
N HIS A 97 9.19 4.24 2.59
CA HIS A 97 10.27 3.34 2.98
C HIS A 97 10.73 2.40 1.86
N GLU A 98 10.05 2.40 0.70
CA GLU A 98 10.40 1.61 -0.47
C GLU A 98 11.13 2.46 -1.53
N PHE A 99 12.27 1.95 -2.00
CA PHE A 99 13.10 2.61 -3.00
C PHE A 99 13.44 1.66 -4.16
N PHE A 100 13.19 2.12 -5.39
CA PHE A 100 13.52 1.42 -6.62
C PHE A 100 12.78 0.08 -6.82
N VAL A 101 11.71 -0.18 -6.08
CA VAL A 101 10.91 -1.41 -6.22
C VAL A 101 10.20 -1.41 -7.57
N THR A 102 9.53 -0.29 -7.92
CA THR A 102 8.96 -0.10 -9.25
C THR A 102 10.05 -0.11 -10.32
N GLY A 103 9.80 -0.87 -11.39
CA GLY A 103 10.76 -1.06 -12.47
C GLY A 103 11.77 -2.20 -12.25
N ARG A 104 12.00 -2.64 -11.01
CA ARG A 104 12.93 -3.74 -10.71
C ARG A 104 12.23 -5.01 -10.23
N ARG A 105 11.06 -4.86 -9.59
CA ARG A 105 10.29 -5.97 -8.99
C ARG A 105 8.91 -6.15 -9.62
N GLN A 106 8.66 -5.53 -10.78
CA GLN A 106 7.36 -5.60 -11.48
C GLN A 106 6.88 -7.02 -11.71
N LYS A 107 7.80 -7.95 -11.99
CA LYS A 107 7.47 -9.35 -12.29
C LYS A 107 6.77 -10.09 -11.15
N TYR A 108 6.90 -9.63 -9.91
CA TYR A 108 6.35 -10.28 -8.71
C TYR A 108 4.89 -9.92 -8.42
N PHE A 109 4.37 -8.88 -9.04
CA PHE A 109 3.03 -8.35 -8.77
C PHE A 109 2.15 -8.35 -10.02
N THR A 110 0.84 -8.37 -9.84
CA THR A 110 -0.09 -8.11 -10.94
C THR A 110 0.01 -6.64 -11.36
N ARG A 111 0.02 -5.72 -10.39
CA ARG A 111 0.31 -4.31 -10.60
C ARG A 111 1.21 -3.78 -9.48
N LEU A 112 2.25 -3.05 -9.86
CA LEU A 112 3.17 -2.35 -8.96
C LEU A 112 3.29 -0.90 -9.43
N ALA A 113 3.07 0.05 -8.52
CA ALA A 113 3.11 1.47 -8.86
C ALA A 113 3.86 2.30 -7.80
N PRO A 114 4.57 3.37 -8.21
CA PRO A 114 5.34 4.21 -7.29
C PRO A 114 4.47 5.23 -6.52
N ARG A 115 3.18 5.35 -6.85
CA ARG A 115 2.28 6.37 -6.27
C ARG A 115 0.87 5.91 -6.04
N GLU A 116 0.23 5.33 -7.06
CA GLU A 116 -1.20 5.02 -7.05
C GLU A 116 -1.52 3.88 -8.02
N ILE A 117 -2.47 3.03 -7.64
CA ILE A 117 -3.10 2.06 -8.53
C ILE A 117 -4.58 2.40 -8.61
N ARG A 118 -5.06 2.62 -9.83
CA ARG A 118 -6.47 2.84 -10.09
C ARG A 118 -7.15 1.53 -10.49
N LEU A 119 -8.27 1.26 -9.82
CA LEU A 119 -9.15 0.12 -10.09
C LEU A 119 -10.57 0.72 -10.28
N ASP A 120 -10.95 1.01 -11.53
CA ASP A 120 -12.16 1.75 -11.93
C ASP A 120 -12.30 3.09 -11.20
N ASP A 121 -13.21 3.18 -10.24
CA ASP A 121 -13.45 4.36 -9.41
C ASP A 121 -12.85 4.24 -7.99
N LEU A 122 -12.09 3.18 -7.73
CA LEU A 122 -11.28 2.98 -6.55
C LEU A 122 -9.82 3.36 -6.81
N LEU A 123 -9.19 4.04 -5.87
CA LEU A 123 -7.79 4.44 -5.92
C LEU A 123 -7.05 3.90 -4.69
N LEU A 124 -6.01 3.14 -4.92
CA LEU A 124 -5.08 2.65 -3.91
C LEU A 124 -3.85 3.54 -3.87
N ILE A 125 -3.50 4.05 -2.70
CA ILE A 125 -2.32 4.91 -2.50
C ILE A 125 -1.64 4.57 -1.18
N HIS A 126 -0.34 4.92 -1.03
CA HIS A 126 0.25 4.91 0.31
C HIS A 126 -0.26 6.10 1.14
N GLY A 127 -0.19 7.32 0.65
CA GLY A 127 -0.73 8.51 1.34
C GLY A 127 0.30 9.58 1.69
N ASP A 128 1.58 9.28 1.66
CA ASP A 128 2.71 10.17 1.95
C ASP A 128 2.74 11.46 1.09
N GLN A 129 2.19 11.38 -0.12
CA GLN A 129 2.19 12.49 -1.09
C GLN A 129 0.99 13.44 -0.94
N ILE A 130 0.05 13.17 -0.05
CA ILE A 130 -1.13 14.02 0.17
C ILE A 130 -0.72 15.36 0.75
N ASN A 131 0.22 15.38 1.69
CA ASN A 131 0.75 16.62 2.26
C ASN A 131 1.70 17.32 1.29
N ARG A 132 1.11 18.10 0.37
CA ARG A 132 1.87 18.84 -0.66
C ARG A 132 2.73 19.97 -0.11
N LEU A 133 2.52 20.40 1.13
CA LEU A 133 3.26 21.48 1.78
C LEU A 133 4.58 21.03 2.40
N ASP A 134 4.78 19.72 2.55
CA ASP A 134 6.02 19.18 3.07
C ASP A 134 7.11 19.13 1.98
N TRP A 135 7.75 20.27 1.77
CA TRP A 135 8.82 20.40 0.79
C TRP A 135 10.08 19.64 1.19
N GLN A 136 10.36 19.52 2.50
CA GLN A 136 11.55 18.80 3.00
C GLN A 136 11.44 17.31 2.68
N TYR A 137 10.29 16.73 2.94
CA TYR A 137 10.01 15.34 2.57
C TYR A 137 10.10 15.12 1.05
N LYS A 138 9.53 16.03 0.25
CA LYS A 138 9.59 15.93 -1.22
C LYS A 138 11.02 16.01 -1.74
N LEU A 139 11.83 16.90 -1.16
CA LEU A 139 13.24 17.04 -1.52
C LEU A 139 14.01 15.77 -1.15
N LEU A 140 13.83 15.24 0.06
CA LEU A 140 14.42 13.97 0.50
C LEU A 140 14.03 12.82 -0.44
N ARG A 141 12.74 12.70 -0.77
CA ARG A 141 12.24 11.69 -1.70
C ARG A 141 12.84 11.84 -3.10
N LEU A 142 12.98 13.07 -3.59
CA LEU A 142 13.61 13.36 -4.88
C LEU A 142 15.09 12.95 -4.88
N ILE A 143 15.82 13.28 -3.83
CA ILE A 143 17.24 12.92 -3.67
C ILE A 143 17.37 11.39 -3.61
N LEU A 144 16.60 10.72 -2.77
CA LEU A 144 16.71 9.27 -2.56
C LEU A 144 16.23 8.43 -3.76
N ARG A 145 15.32 8.97 -4.62
CA ARG A 145 14.79 8.27 -5.81
C ARG A 145 15.42 8.70 -7.13
N ASN A 146 16.46 9.49 -7.08
CA ASN A 146 17.15 9.96 -8.27
C ASN A 146 18.09 8.87 -8.83
N PRO A 147 18.28 8.77 -10.16
CA PRO A 147 19.16 7.77 -10.79
C PRO A 147 20.60 7.81 -10.29
N LEU A 148 21.13 9.01 -10.01
CA LEU A 148 22.48 9.16 -9.47
C LEU A 148 22.60 8.53 -8.08
N THR A 149 21.62 8.78 -7.20
CA THR A 149 21.57 8.16 -5.87
C THR A 149 21.46 6.64 -6.01
N CYS A 150 20.64 6.16 -6.94
CA CYS A 150 20.53 4.72 -7.24
C CYS A 150 21.89 4.14 -7.65
N PHE A 151 22.62 4.80 -8.51
CA PHE A 151 23.96 4.38 -8.96
C PHE A 151 24.97 4.39 -7.80
N LEU A 152 25.02 5.48 -7.02
CA LEU A 152 25.91 5.58 -5.86
C LEU A 152 25.60 4.52 -4.79
N THR A 153 24.33 4.28 -4.54
CA THR A 153 23.86 3.22 -3.61
C THR A 153 24.29 1.85 -4.10
N TRP A 154 24.16 1.60 -5.40
CA TRP A 154 24.64 0.35 -6.02
C TRP A 154 26.16 0.17 -5.89
N CYS A 155 26.95 1.22 -6.17
CA CYS A 155 28.41 1.21 -5.97
C CYS A 155 28.77 0.92 -4.51
N ALA A 156 28.04 1.52 -3.54
CA ALA A 156 28.24 1.27 -2.11
C ALA A 156 27.99 -0.20 -1.73
N ALA A 157 27.04 -0.88 -2.38
CA ALA A 157 26.83 -2.31 -2.19
C ALA A 157 28.04 -3.13 -2.64
N LEU A 158 28.61 -2.81 -3.83
CA LEU A 158 29.79 -3.47 -4.35
C LEU A 158 31.03 -3.28 -3.45
N GLY A 159 31.14 -2.11 -2.82
CA GLY A 159 32.19 -1.78 -1.84
C GLY A 159 31.98 -2.33 -0.44
N GLY A 160 30.93 -3.13 -0.20
CA GLY A 160 30.62 -3.75 1.11
C GLY A 160 30.08 -2.77 2.17
N ILE A 161 29.88 -1.48 1.85
CA ILE A 161 29.36 -0.46 2.78
C ILE A 161 27.82 -0.30 2.70
N GLY A 162 27.16 -1.09 1.86
CA GLY A 162 25.71 -1.05 1.64
C GLY A 162 24.89 -1.16 2.94
N PRO A 163 25.10 -2.14 3.81
CA PRO A 163 24.35 -2.27 5.06
C PRO A 163 24.51 -1.06 5.99
N ALA A 164 25.73 -0.49 6.11
CA ALA A 164 25.97 0.69 6.91
C ALA A 164 25.26 1.93 6.36
N LEU A 165 25.22 2.07 5.04
CA LEU A 165 24.49 3.14 4.37
C LEU A 165 22.98 2.99 4.57
N ALA A 166 22.44 1.78 4.43
CA ALA A 166 21.03 1.48 4.68
C ALA A 166 20.64 1.84 6.13
N TRP A 167 21.46 1.48 7.10
CA TRP A 167 21.25 1.84 8.50
C TRP A 167 21.17 3.36 8.73
N LYS A 168 22.09 4.14 8.14
CA LYS A 168 22.08 5.60 8.23
C LYS A 168 20.82 6.22 7.60
N ILE A 169 20.42 5.73 6.42
CA ILE A 169 19.22 6.21 5.74
C ILE A 169 17.97 5.88 6.54
N ARG A 170 17.88 4.68 7.11
CA ARG A 170 16.78 4.28 7.99
C ARG A 170 16.59 5.25 9.15
N HIS A 171 17.66 5.56 9.89
CA HIS A 171 17.61 6.49 11.02
C HIS A 171 17.24 7.93 10.60
N ALA A 172 17.70 8.37 9.43
CA ALA A 172 17.30 9.67 8.89
C ALA A 172 15.81 9.72 8.58
N LEU A 173 15.24 8.65 7.98
CA LEU A 173 13.81 8.54 7.68
C LEU A 173 12.94 8.49 8.95
N GLU A 174 13.35 7.75 9.98
CA GLU A 174 12.65 7.69 11.27
C GLU A 174 12.48 9.09 11.87
N ASN A 175 13.55 9.89 11.88
CA ASN A 175 13.53 11.25 12.42
C ASN A 175 12.60 12.22 11.64
N VAL A 176 12.52 12.07 10.33
CA VAL A 176 11.62 12.87 9.48
C VAL A 176 10.17 12.46 9.70
N ASN A 177 9.89 11.15 9.74
CA ASN A 177 8.54 10.60 9.90
C ASN A 177 7.91 10.97 11.25
N LEU A 178 8.68 11.00 12.34
CA LEU A 178 8.19 11.42 13.67
C LEU A 178 7.63 12.84 13.68
N ARG A 179 8.16 13.74 12.85
CA ARG A 179 7.64 15.12 12.72
C ARG A 179 6.34 15.19 11.92
N GLN A 180 6.17 14.35 10.93
CA GLN A 180 4.98 14.34 10.07
C GLN A 180 3.74 13.69 10.71
N LYS A 181 3.94 12.66 11.52
CA LYS A 181 2.85 11.87 12.17
C LYS A 181 2.03 12.66 13.18
N LYS A 182 2.47 13.86 13.59
CA LYS A 182 1.83 14.63 14.67
C LYS A 182 0.48 15.27 14.30
N ARG A 183 0.16 15.46 13.00
CA ARG A 183 -1.08 16.15 12.61
C ARG A 183 -1.65 15.59 11.31
N PHE A 184 -2.88 15.06 11.40
CA PHE A 184 -3.61 14.56 10.24
C PHE A 184 -3.95 15.73 9.29
N PRO A 185 -3.63 15.67 7.99
CA PRO A 185 -3.71 16.79 7.06
C PRO A 185 -5.13 16.96 6.49
N GLU A 186 -6.12 17.32 7.31
CA GLU A 186 -7.55 17.42 6.93
C GLU A 186 -7.77 18.27 5.68
N LYS A 187 -7.19 19.49 5.66
CA LYS A 187 -7.36 20.43 4.53
C LYS A 187 -6.81 19.86 3.22
N GLN A 188 -5.67 19.19 3.29
CA GLN A 188 -5.02 18.59 2.13
C GLN A 188 -5.81 17.39 1.60
N ILE A 189 -6.40 16.59 2.49
CA ILE A 189 -7.28 15.47 2.11
C ILE A 189 -8.52 16.00 1.42
N HIS A 190 -9.16 17.06 1.92
CA HIS A 190 -10.30 17.67 1.25
C HIS A 190 -9.95 18.18 -0.15
N ALA A 191 -8.84 18.90 -0.30
CA ALA A 191 -8.35 19.36 -1.61
C ALA A 191 -7.97 18.19 -2.54
N TYR A 192 -7.47 17.10 -1.97
CA TYR A 192 -7.17 15.87 -2.71
C TYR A 192 -8.46 15.24 -3.24
N LEU A 193 -9.48 15.08 -2.42
CA LEU A 193 -10.79 14.54 -2.81
C LEU A 193 -11.44 15.37 -3.93
N GLU A 194 -11.42 16.70 -3.85
CA GLU A 194 -11.91 17.56 -4.93
C GLU A 194 -11.18 17.35 -6.25
N ARG A 195 -9.88 17.13 -6.20
CA ARG A 195 -9.09 16.91 -7.40
C ARG A 195 -9.37 15.56 -8.05
N ILE A 196 -9.50 14.49 -7.26
CA ILE A 196 -9.71 13.14 -7.80
C ILE A 196 -11.16 12.90 -8.23
N SER A 197 -12.13 13.62 -7.64
CA SER A 197 -13.53 13.53 -8.03
C SER A 197 -13.72 13.85 -9.52
N ARG A 198 -12.95 14.84 -10.03
CA ARG A 198 -12.93 15.20 -11.46
C ARG A 198 -12.39 14.11 -12.36
N LYS A 199 -11.73 13.10 -11.81
CA LYS A 199 -11.19 11.94 -12.52
C LYS A 199 -12.11 10.71 -12.44
N GLY A 200 -13.30 10.84 -11.87
CA GLY A 200 -14.23 9.73 -11.69
C GLY A 200 -13.88 8.75 -10.57
N ILE A 201 -12.94 9.12 -9.67
CA ILE A 201 -12.60 8.31 -8.49
C ILE A 201 -13.60 8.61 -7.38
N ARG A 202 -14.24 7.58 -6.84
CA ARG A 202 -15.21 7.70 -5.73
C ARG A 202 -14.64 7.28 -4.38
N GLN A 203 -13.73 6.31 -4.38
CA GLN A 203 -13.15 5.80 -3.13
C GLN A 203 -11.62 5.81 -3.21
N VAL A 204 -10.98 6.20 -2.11
CA VAL A 204 -9.52 6.15 -1.93
C VAL A 204 -9.19 5.40 -0.68
N PHE A 205 -8.32 4.40 -0.80
CA PHE A 205 -7.77 3.66 0.34
C PHE A 205 -6.30 4.00 0.49
N ALA A 206 -5.90 4.35 1.71
CA ALA A 206 -4.57 4.84 2.03
C ALA A 206 -4.01 4.21 3.31
N GLY A 207 -2.68 4.05 3.37
CA GLY A 207 -1.90 3.80 4.58
C GLY A 207 -1.32 5.09 5.17
N HIS A 208 -0.05 5.05 5.60
CA HIS A 208 0.81 6.16 6.02
C HIS A 208 0.45 6.83 7.35
N PHE A 209 -0.81 6.98 7.66
CA PHE A 209 -1.28 7.73 8.85
C PHE A 209 -1.41 6.83 10.08
N HIS A 210 -1.22 5.54 9.95
CA HIS A 210 -1.18 4.50 10.99
C HIS A 210 -2.43 4.34 11.86
N HIS A 211 -3.50 5.10 11.62
CA HIS A 211 -4.76 5.01 12.35
C HIS A 211 -5.92 5.06 11.39
N ALA A 212 -6.83 4.10 11.49
CA ALA A 212 -8.04 4.08 10.68
C ALA A 212 -8.81 5.39 10.82
N ARG A 213 -9.09 6.00 9.69
CA ARG A 213 -9.88 7.23 9.59
C ARG A 213 -10.67 7.26 8.31
N LYS A 214 -11.89 7.76 8.38
CA LYS A 214 -12.77 7.93 7.23
C LYS A 214 -13.11 9.41 7.07
N ARG A 215 -13.01 9.91 5.83
CA ARG A 215 -13.45 11.25 5.46
C ARG A 215 -14.31 11.15 4.21
N GLU A 216 -15.43 11.83 4.25
CA GLU A 216 -16.36 11.90 3.13
C GLU A 216 -16.61 13.35 2.73
N ARG A 217 -16.68 13.60 1.43
CA ARG A 217 -17.04 14.88 0.87
C ARG A 217 -17.75 14.69 -0.46
N ASN A 218 -18.98 15.20 -0.57
CA ASN A 218 -19.79 15.16 -1.80
C ASN A 218 -19.92 13.73 -2.41
N GLY A 219 -20.06 12.69 -1.56
CA GLY A 219 -20.15 11.29 -1.99
C GLY A 219 -18.79 10.64 -2.38
N TYR A 220 -17.68 11.34 -2.17
CA TYR A 220 -16.32 10.80 -2.33
C TYR A 220 -15.73 10.43 -0.99
N LEU A 221 -15.16 9.23 -0.93
CA LEU A 221 -14.69 8.63 0.30
C LEU A 221 -13.17 8.49 0.32
N PHE A 222 -12.55 8.96 1.40
CA PHE A 222 -11.14 8.72 1.72
C PHE A 222 -11.05 7.90 3.01
N THR A 223 -10.48 6.72 2.93
CA THR A 223 -10.31 5.85 4.09
C THR A 223 -8.84 5.51 4.29
N VAL A 224 -8.33 5.82 5.49
CA VAL A 224 -7.05 5.33 5.97
C VAL A 224 -7.29 3.99 6.64
N ILE A 225 -6.50 2.98 6.29
CA ILE A 225 -6.49 1.69 6.97
C ILE A 225 -5.55 1.73 8.18
N ASP A 226 -5.81 0.90 9.19
CA ASP A 226 -4.89 0.77 10.34
C ASP A 226 -3.55 0.20 9.90
N ALA A 227 -2.48 0.62 10.57
CA ALA A 227 -1.16 0.05 10.35
C ALA A 227 -1.12 -1.42 10.77
N PHE A 228 -0.60 -2.29 9.91
CA PHE A 228 -0.40 -3.71 10.22
C PHE A 228 0.55 -3.90 11.41
N ALA A 229 1.54 -3.02 11.57
CA ALA A 229 2.45 -3.01 12.71
C ALA A 229 1.75 -2.95 14.08
N LYS A 230 0.45 -2.60 14.10
CA LYS A 230 -0.41 -2.61 15.29
C LYS A 230 -1.31 -3.84 15.24
N GLU A 231 -0.83 -4.92 15.79
CA GLU A 231 -1.64 -6.14 16.01
C GLU A 231 -2.28 -6.71 14.72
N GLY A 232 -1.67 -6.47 13.54
CA GLY A 232 -2.19 -6.99 12.29
C GLY A 232 -3.38 -6.24 11.69
N GLY A 233 -3.40 -4.91 11.81
CA GLY A 233 -4.41 -4.05 11.19
C GLY A 233 -4.51 -4.25 9.68
N ALA A 234 -5.72 -4.46 9.17
CA ALA A 234 -6.02 -4.69 7.77
C ALA A 234 -7.38 -4.12 7.37
N ALA A 235 -7.71 -4.16 6.08
CA ALA A 235 -9.03 -3.80 5.60
C ALA A 235 -9.50 -4.77 4.52
N LEU A 236 -10.79 -5.07 4.52
CA LEU A 236 -11.46 -5.91 3.54
C LEU A 236 -12.47 -5.08 2.75
N TYR A 237 -12.24 -4.96 1.46
CA TYR A 237 -13.17 -4.34 0.53
C TYR A 237 -13.96 -5.41 -0.22
N ASP A 238 -15.28 -5.27 -0.19
CA ASP A 238 -16.21 -6.06 -0.97
C ASP A 238 -16.57 -5.25 -2.22
N ALA A 239 -16.23 -5.77 -3.39
CA ALA A 239 -16.43 -5.09 -4.67
C ALA A 239 -17.89 -5.07 -5.12
N GLU A 240 -18.71 -6.03 -4.67
CA GLU A 240 -20.14 -6.11 -4.99
C GLU A 240 -20.94 -5.06 -4.21
N THR A 241 -20.73 -5.02 -2.89
CA THR A 241 -21.43 -4.06 -2.00
C THR A 241 -20.73 -2.71 -1.95
N ARG A 242 -19.48 -2.61 -2.45
CA ARG A 242 -18.63 -1.42 -2.43
C ARG A 242 -18.32 -0.91 -1.02
N THR A 243 -18.30 -1.82 -0.05
CA THR A 243 -18.06 -1.51 1.36
C THR A 243 -16.66 -1.91 1.78
N LEU A 244 -16.03 -1.09 2.64
CA LEU A 244 -14.77 -1.38 3.29
C LEU A 244 -14.98 -1.63 4.78
N LYS A 245 -14.43 -2.72 5.30
CA LYS A 245 -14.36 -3.05 6.72
C LYS A 245 -12.91 -3.03 7.15
N THR A 246 -12.61 -2.36 8.26
CA THR A 246 -11.28 -2.33 8.87
C THR A 246 -11.29 -3.15 10.16
N GLY A 247 -10.15 -3.76 10.51
CA GLY A 247 -10.01 -4.56 11.72
C GLY A 247 -8.73 -5.39 11.69
N PHE A 248 -8.62 -6.33 12.62
CA PHE A 248 -7.52 -7.30 12.64
C PHE A 248 -7.69 -8.31 11.50
N TYR A 249 -6.59 -8.64 10.83
CA TYR A 249 -6.60 -9.52 9.66
C TYR A 249 -7.24 -10.88 9.93
N GLU A 250 -7.06 -11.44 11.12
CA GLU A 250 -7.63 -12.73 11.52
C GLU A 250 -9.14 -12.75 11.38
N LYS A 251 -9.82 -11.76 11.98
CA LYS A 251 -11.29 -11.62 11.91
C LYS A 251 -11.79 -11.34 10.50
N LEU A 252 -10.99 -10.64 9.69
CA LEU A 252 -11.36 -10.37 8.30
C LEU A 252 -11.20 -11.61 7.43
N ILE A 253 -10.19 -12.45 7.68
CA ILE A 253 -9.99 -13.73 6.98
C ILE A 253 -11.06 -14.75 7.39
N GLU A 254 -11.34 -14.93 8.68
CA GLU A 254 -12.43 -15.78 9.17
C GLU A 254 -13.75 -15.48 8.46
N LYS A 255 -14.07 -14.19 8.34
CA LYS A 255 -15.25 -13.76 7.61
C LYS A 255 -15.24 -14.13 6.12
N LEU A 256 -14.08 -14.10 5.46
CA LEU A 256 -13.95 -14.55 4.07
C LEU A 256 -14.11 -16.06 3.94
N GLU A 257 -13.72 -16.82 4.94
CA GLU A 257 -13.88 -18.28 5.01
C GLU A 257 -15.33 -18.68 5.22
N GLU A 258 -16.10 -17.90 6.03
CA GLU A 258 -17.55 -18.12 6.23
C GLU A 258 -18.40 -17.78 5.00
N MET A 259 -17.89 -16.96 4.08
CA MET A 259 -18.59 -16.56 2.85
C MET A 259 -18.41 -17.54 1.69
N LYS A 260 -17.73 -18.67 1.93
CA LYS A 260 -17.61 -19.78 0.97
C LYS A 260 -18.88 -20.60 0.91
#